data_3239d8478d8bbc55b98e3a1efb1ac72f
#
_entry.id   3239d8478d8bbc55b98e3a1efb1ac72f
#
_cell.length_a   1.000
_cell.length_b   1.000
_cell.length_c   1.000
_cell.angle_alpha   90.00
_cell.angle_beta   90.00
_cell.angle_gamma   90.00
#
_symmetry.space_group_name_H-M   'P 1'
#
loop_
_entity.id
_entity.type
_entity.pdbx_description
1 polymer ?
#
loop_
_entity_poly.entity_id
_entity_poly.type
_entity_poly.pdbx_seq_one_letter_code
_entity_poly.pdbx_strand_id
1 'polypeptide(L)'
;MKKNLLLLFAVLCSVQSMFALTIESGQYYTIANCKDVNLYVKDTGADIIQMGALDDACFWQLIATDNEGCYYLRNKKTGRYAQQCSTSAEVNVTMGDSPVEYRVKECPAEGTDMFGLTSTNQSNCEFTSGCIGWNWKEGNTVQTFAAAAGTNHRSFWKFTLVTPPMVISTSKVYVMSNRTDNNVYVKDNGGDELAMGALDNASLWQFEDAGNGQFYVKNVKTGRYAQACSATAEVPVVMGTTPVAYVIVNCSDKEGKDCFGLTSADQANTSFTAGCIGWNWRKDNIVQTFAAAAGTNHRSFWKFTELEPQAITTSGYATYCAADDVLILGAQAYTATVNDTYVSLGEVNDVPAGSAVVLKGTTFATIAKTAQSDMTGNDLLPSTGITADGTQYVLADNEGTIGFYKAAPGTDIPAGKAYITSNAGIKAFYFEGNNPTDIKALPNTNLNVENIYNLAGQRLNKMQKGINIVNGKKILK
;
A
#
# COMPACT_ATOMS: atom_id res chain seq x y z
N MET A 1 17.18 -44.96 26.65
CA MET A 1 16.64 -44.19 25.52
C MET A 1 16.62 -42.66 25.68
N LYS A 2 16.69 -42.07 26.90
CA LYS A 2 16.65 -40.60 27.10
C LYS A 2 18.00 -39.86 26.85
N LYS A 3 19.13 -40.52 26.87
CA LYS A 3 20.47 -39.89 26.65
C LYS A 3 20.80 -39.69 25.16
N ASN A 4 20.26 -40.49 24.27
CA ASN A 4 20.55 -40.39 22.83
C ASN A 4 19.69 -39.33 22.13
N LEU A 5 18.55 -38.94 22.73
CA LEU A 5 17.68 -37.88 22.20
C LEU A 5 18.28 -36.49 22.43
N LEU A 6 19.01 -36.28 23.54
CA LEU A 6 19.67 -35.02 23.85
C LEU A 6 20.89 -34.76 22.93
N LEU A 7 21.58 -35.83 22.51
CA LEU A 7 22.71 -35.68 21.57
C LEU A 7 22.24 -35.37 20.15
N LEU A 8 21.09 -35.91 19.75
CA LEU A 8 20.48 -35.60 18.43
C LEU A 8 19.98 -34.13 18.33
N PHE A 9 19.47 -33.60 19.45
CA PHE A 9 19.06 -32.19 19.52
C PHE A 9 20.24 -31.22 19.53
N ALA A 10 21.37 -31.59 20.20
CA ALA A 10 22.58 -30.78 20.19
C ALA A 10 23.28 -30.79 18.83
N VAL A 11 23.16 -31.87 18.04
CA VAL A 11 23.71 -31.97 16.68
C VAL A 11 22.81 -31.24 15.68
N LEU A 12 21.48 -31.18 15.88
CA LEU A 12 20.57 -30.37 15.02
C LEU A 12 20.69 -28.88 15.29
N CYS A 13 21.09 -28.43 16.48
CA CYS A 13 21.34 -27.02 16.79
C CYS A 13 22.72 -26.52 16.34
N SER A 14 23.64 -27.41 15.91
CA SER A 14 24.97 -27.03 15.46
C SER A 14 25.19 -27.05 13.95
N VAL A 15 24.15 -27.34 13.16
CA VAL A 15 24.17 -27.15 11.70
C VAL A 15 23.29 -25.92 11.39
N GLN A 16 23.63 -24.78 11.98
CA GLN A 16 23.45 -23.53 11.25
C GLN A 16 24.46 -23.61 10.11
N SER A 17 23.97 -24.03 8.95
CA SER A 17 24.71 -24.03 7.72
C SER A 17 25.32 -22.62 7.55
N MET A 18 26.63 -22.56 7.48
CA MET A 18 27.39 -21.41 7.01
C MET A 18 27.10 -21.26 5.50
N PHE A 19 25.87 -20.94 5.13
CA PHE A 19 25.63 -20.45 3.80
C PHE A 19 26.08 -18.98 3.79
N ALA A 20 27.00 -18.64 2.90
CA ALA A 20 27.36 -17.27 2.62
C ALA A 20 26.07 -16.48 2.26
N LEU A 21 26.00 -15.21 2.66
CA LEU A 21 24.87 -14.35 2.36
C LEU A 21 24.69 -14.25 0.85
N THR A 22 23.55 -14.71 0.35
CA THR A 22 23.15 -14.46 -1.04
C THR A 22 22.46 -13.11 -1.11
N ILE A 23 22.92 -12.22 -1.99
CA ILE A 23 22.27 -10.93 -2.22
C ILE A 23 21.00 -11.17 -3.04
N GLU A 24 19.84 -10.84 -2.47
CA GLU A 24 18.55 -10.98 -3.10
C GLU A 24 18.02 -9.62 -3.57
N SER A 25 17.44 -9.59 -4.78
CA SER A 25 16.86 -8.38 -5.36
C SER A 25 15.69 -7.85 -4.54
N GLY A 26 15.65 -6.54 -4.37
CA GLY A 26 14.56 -5.84 -3.69
C GLY A 26 14.68 -5.85 -2.16
N GLN A 27 15.57 -6.66 -1.59
CA GLN A 27 15.81 -6.70 -0.14
C GLN A 27 16.65 -5.51 0.33
N TYR A 28 16.58 -5.25 1.63
CA TYR A 28 17.34 -4.18 2.27
C TYR A 28 18.53 -4.72 3.05
N TYR A 29 19.63 -3.98 2.96
CA TYR A 29 20.88 -4.31 3.63
C TYR A 29 21.43 -3.10 4.37
N THR A 30 22.10 -3.34 5.50
CA THR A 30 23.11 -2.42 6.00
C THR A 30 24.45 -2.83 5.43
N ILE A 31 25.26 -1.82 5.10
CA ILE A 31 26.59 -2.00 4.48
C ILE A 31 27.60 -1.40 5.45
N ALA A 32 28.33 -2.25 6.16
CA ALA A 32 29.35 -1.85 7.12
C ALA A 32 30.75 -2.04 6.52
N ASN A 33 31.74 -1.27 6.98
CA ASN A 33 33.10 -1.45 6.52
C ASN A 33 33.77 -2.67 7.16
N CYS A 34 34.55 -3.41 6.41
CA CYS A 34 35.29 -4.58 6.90
C CYS A 34 36.23 -4.27 8.09
N LYS A 35 36.81 -3.07 8.15
CA LYS A 35 37.71 -2.65 9.24
C LYS A 35 36.97 -2.16 10.48
N ASP A 36 35.78 -1.62 10.34
CA ASP A 36 34.94 -1.21 11.46
C ASP A 36 33.48 -1.51 11.15
N VAL A 37 33.02 -2.65 11.65
CA VAL A 37 31.65 -3.15 11.44
C VAL A 37 30.57 -2.34 12.18
N ASN A 38 30.95 -1.33 12.96
CA ASN A 38 30.03 -0.40 13.61
C ASN A 38 29.87 0.90 12.81
N LEU A 39 30.61 1.05 11.70
CA LEU A 39 30.47 2.19 10.78
C LEU A 39 29.80 1.74 9.50
N TYR A 40 28.68 2.38 9.19
CA TYR A 40 27.79 2.03 8.11
C TYR A 40 27.80 3.08 7.01
N VAL A 41 27.67 2.64 5.77
CA VAL A 41 27.46 3.49 4.58
C VAL A 41 26.09 4.17 4.71
N LYS A 42 26.04 5.51 4.57
CA LYS A 42 24.81 6.29 4.75
C LYS A 42 24.65 7.37 3.66
N ASP A 43 23.38 7.61 3.31
CA ASP A 43 22.98 8.80 2.58
C ASP A 43 22.22 9.75 3.51
N THR A 44 22.89 10.82 3.92
CA THR A 44 22.35 11.85 4.81
C THR A 44 21.53 12.93 4.08
N GLY A 45 21.39 12.83 2.75
CA GLY A 45 20.84 13.88 1.90
C GLY A 45 21.91 14.81 1.32
N ALA A 46 23.18 14.70 1.75
CA ALA A 46 24.30 15.43 1.15
C ALA A 46 24.68 14.85 -0.23
N ASP A 47 25.49 15.58 -1.02
CA ASP A 47 25.88 15.14 -2.36
C ASP A 47 26.78 13.90 -2.37
N ILE A 48 27.44 13.59 -1.26
CA ILE A 48 28.40 12.50 -1.15
C ILE A 48 27.95 11.45 -0.13
N ILE A 49 28.33 10.19 -0.37
CA ILE A 49 28.11 9.10 0.56
C ILE A 49 29.06 9.25 1.76
N GLN A 50 28.52 9.05 2.95
CA GLN A 50 29.25 9.16 4.20
C GLN A 50 29.27 7.83 4.96
N MET A 51 30.10 7.74 6.00
CA MET A 51 30.10 6.66 6.99
C MET A 51 29.66 7.18 8.35
N GLY A 52 28.96 6.37 9.14
CA GLY A 52 28.55 6.77 10.47
C GLY A 52 27.87 5.65 11.27
N ALA A 53 27.41 5.98 12.46
CA ALA A 53 26.64 5.05 13.30
C ALA A 53 25.33 4.65 12.61
N LEU A 54 24.80 3.50 12.98
CA LEU A 54 23.54 2.96 12.44
C LEU A 54 22.37 3.90 12.73
N ASP A 55 21.68 4.33 11.69
CA ASP A 55 20.41 5.07 11.72
C ASP A 55 19.59 4.78 10.46
N ASP A 56 18.50 5.53 10.25
CA ASP A 56 17.59 5.37 9.11
C ASP A 56 18.23 5.63 7.73
N ALA A 57 19.33 6.38 7.68
CA ALA A 57 20.09 6.66 6.45
C ALA A 57 21.01 5.49 6.01
N CYS A 58 21.12 4.44 6.82
CA CYS A 58 22.00 3.30 6.57
C CYS A 58 21.35 2.12 5.84
N PHE A 59 20.08 2.22 5.46
CA PHE A 59 19.36 1.12 4.80
C PHE A 59 19.38 1.29 3.28
N TRP A 60 19.92 0.26 2.60
CA TRP A 60 20.10 0.24 1.15
C TRP A 60 19.31 -0.90 0.53
N GLN A 61 18.50 -0.60 -0.46
CA GLN A 61 17.84 -1.59 -1.29
C GLN A 61 18.75 -1.96 -2.46
N LEU A 62 19.01 -3.25 -2.64
CA LEU A 62 19.71 -3.77 -3.79
C LEU A 62 18.69 -4.26 -4.81
N ILE A 63 18.64 -3.63 -5.97
CA ILE A 63 17.71 -3.94 -7.05
C ILE A 63 18.50 -4.56 -8.18
N ALA A 64 18.29 -5.85 -8.45
CA ALA A 64 19.00 -6.56 -9.50
C ALA A 64 18.75 -5.92 -10.87
N THR A 65 19.79 -5.95 -11.70
CA THR A 65 19.73 -5.53 -13.10
C THR A 65 19.66 -6.76 -14.01
N ASP A 66 19.63 -6.57 -15.33
CA ASP A 66 19.68 -7.66 -16.30
C ASP A 66 21.06 -8.36 -16.36
N ASN A 67 22.10 -7.74 -15.76
CA ASN A 67 23.45 -8.30 -15.69
C ASN A 67 23.65 -9.06 -14.39
N GLU A 68 24.06 -10.32 -14.47
CA GLU A 68 24.30 -11.19 -13.31
C GLU A 68 25.30 -10.57 -12.31
N GLY A 69 24.95 -10.58 -11.02
CA GLY A 69 25.75 -10.02 -9.94
C GLY A 69 25.80 -8.49 -9.92
N CYS A 70 24.93 -7.83 -10.70
CA CYS A 70 24.85 -6.38 -10.76
C CYS A 70 23.55 -5.85 -10.17
N TYR A 71 23.64 -4.72 -9.45
CA TYR A 71 22.54 -4.14 -8.71
C TYR A 71 22.58 -2.61 -8.77
N TYR A 72 21.39 -1.98 -8.70
CA TYR A 72 21.27 -0.58 -8.30
C TYR A 72 21.25 -0.52 -6.77
N LEU A 73 22.05 0.38 -6.19
CA LEU A 73 22.11 0.64 -4.76
C LEU A 73 21.23 1.86 -4.44
N ARG A 74 20.00 1.64 -3.99
CA ARG A 74 19.05 2.70 -3.66
C ARG A 74 18.96 2.90 -2.15
N ASN A 75 19.16 4.11 -1.68
CA ASN A 75 18.97 4.42 -0.26
C ASN A 75 17.48 4.49 0.10
N LYS A 76 17.07 3.85 1.19
CA LYS A 76 15.67 3.82 1.61
C LYS A 76 15.14 5.20 2.02
N LYS A 77 15.93 5.96 2.77
CA LYS A 77 15.51 7.24 3.35
C LYS A 77 15.32 8.32 2.30
N THR A 78 16.27 8.45 1.39
CA THR A 78 16.30 9.52 0.39
C THR A 78 15.71 9.13 -0.95
N GLY A 79 15.62 7.82 -1.24
CA GLY A 79 15.21 7.29 -2.54
C GLY A 79 16.28 7.42 -3.63
N ARG A 80 17.42 8.06 -3.33
CA ARG A 80 18.53 8.29 -4.28
C ARG A 80 19.38 7.05 -4.48
N TYR A 81 20.18 7.07 -5.54
CA TYR A 81 21.07 5.98 -5.93
C TYR A 81 22.53 6.38 -5.79
N ALA A 82 23.39 5.43 -5.39
CA ALA A 82 24.81 5.59 -5.47
C ALA A 82 25.23 5.82 -6.94
N GLN A 83 26.05 6.86 -7.18
CA GLN A 83 26.44 7.27 -8.51
C GLN A 83 27.75 6.62 -8.94
N GLN A 84 28.11 6.83 -10.18
CA GLN A 84 29.25 6.25 -10.87
C GLN A 84 30.58 6.50 -10.14
N CYS A 85 31.38 5.45 -9.98
CA CYS A 85 32.74 5.57 -9.45
C CYS A 85 33.65 6.30 -10.43
N SER A 86 34.55 7.15 -9.91
CA SER A 86 35.65 7.72 -10.68
C SER A 86 36.70 6.65 -11.05
N THR A 87 37.37 6.85 -12.18
CA THR A 87 38.55 6.07 -12.56
C THR A 87 39.81 6.49 -11.78
N SER A 88 39.77 7.63 -11.10
CA SER A 88 40.84 8.13 -10.22
C SER A 88 40.56 7.70 -8.77
N ALA A 89 41.63 7.38 -8.03
CA ALA A 89 41.51 7.11 -6.60
C ALA A 89 41.20 8.38 -5.78
N GLU A 90 40.67 8.19 -4.56
CA GLU A 90 40.39 9.26 -3.59
C GLU A 90 39.35 10.29 -4.06
N VAL A 91 38.44 9.89 -4.98
CA VAL A 91 37.32 10.71 -5.42
C VAL A 91 36.05 10.26 -4.72
N ASN A 92 35.31 11.20 -4.13
CA ASN A 92 34.06 10.90 -3.43
C ASN A 92 33.02 10.25 -4.35
N VAL A 93 32.34 9.22 -3.83
CA VAL A 93 31.16 8.65 -4.49
C VAL A 93 29.97 9.54 -4.13
N THR A 94 29.24 9.97 -5.15
CA THR A 94 28.10 10.88 -5.00
C THR A 94 26.77 10.14 -4.99
N MET A 95 25.71 10.86 -4.63
CA MET A 95 24.32 10.40 -4.68
C MET A 95 23.55 11.15 -5.78
N GLY A 96 22.57 10.48 -6.41
CA GLY A 96 21.73 11.09 -7.44
C GLY A 96 20.44 10.33 -7.68
N ASP A 97 19.57 10.87 -8.54
CA ASP A 97 18.23 10.33 -8.79
C ASP A 97 18.20 9.24 -9.87
N SER A 98 19.24 9.18 -10.71
CA SER A 98 19.33 8.19 -11.77
C SER A 98 20.02 6.92 -11.27
N PRO A 99 19.48 5.71 -11.56
CA PRO A 99 20.09 4.46 -11.15
C PRO A 99 21.41 4.23 -11.90
N VAL A 100 22.46 3.84 -11.16
CA VAL A 100 23.75 3.42 -11.69
C VAL A 100 24.03 2.00 -11.26
N GLU A 101 24.42 1.19 -12.22
CA GLU A 101 24.68 -0.22 -12.01
C GLU A 101 26.02 -0.47 -11.31
N TYR A 102 25.98 -1.26 -10.26
CA TYR A 102 27.11 -1.71 -9.46
C TYR A 102 27.27 -3.22 -9.54
N ARG A 103 28.48 -3.70 -9.77
CA ARG A 103 28.84 -5.09 -9.55
C ARG A 103 29.10 -5.30 -8.06
N VAL A 104 28.41 -6.27 -7.49
CA VAL A 104 28.57 -6.73 -6.10
C VAL A 104 29.25 -8.07 -6.16
N LYS A 105 30.53 -8.16 -5.77
CA LYS A 105 31.32 -9.39 -5.85
C LYS A 105 31.69 -9.88 -4.46
N GLU A 106 31.36 -11.13 -4.16
CA GLU A 106 31.76 -11.78 -2.93
C GLU A 106 33.29 -11.88 -2.83
N CYS A 107 33.84 -11.59 -1.65
CA CYS A 107 35.26 -11.60 -1.35
C CYS A 107 35.54 -12.42 -0.09
N PRO A 108 35.45 -13.76 -0.15
CA PRO A 108 35.59 -14.63 1.02
C PRO A 108 36.98 -14.56 1.68
N ALA A 109 38.01 -14.09 0.97
CA ALA A 109 39.33 -13.84 1.54
C ALA A 109 39.35 -12.73 2.61
N GLU A 110 38.33 -11.84 2.61
CA GLU A 110 38.16 -10.75 3.59
C GLU A 110 37.27 -11.16 4.79
N GLY A 111 36.61 -12.32 4.72
CA GLY A 111 35.73 -12.85 5.74
C GLY A 111 34.37 -13.27 5.21
N THR A 112 33.51 -13.75 6.10
CA THR A 112 32.16 -14.17 5.77
C THR A 112 31.28 -12.93 5.47
N ASP A 113 30.45 -13.00 4.42
CA ASP A 113 29.53 -11.95 3.99
C ASP A 113 30.22 -10.63 3.61
N MET A 114 31.46 -10.74 3.10
CA MET A 114 32.24 -9.60 2.64
C MET A 114 32.17 -9.48 1.13
N PHE A 115 31.91 -8.26 0.66
CA PHE A 115 31.72 -7.95 -0.74
C PHE A 115 32.55 -6.73 -1.16
N GLY A 116 33.01 -6.74 -2.41
CA GLY A 116 33.52 -5.56 -3.08
C GLY A 116 32.43 -4.91 -3.94
N LEU A 117 32.50 -3.61 -4.07
CA LEU A 117 31.56 -2.80 -4.84
C LEU A 117 32.29 -2.00 -5.91
N THR A 118 31.84 -2.07 -7.17
CA THR A 118 32.40 -1.32 -8.29
C THR A 118 31.29 -0.97 -9.28
N SER A 119 31.16 0.29 -9.69
CA SER A 119 30.23 0.64 -10.74
C SER A 119 30.66 0.05 -12.10
N THR A 120 29.70 -0.45 -12.88
CA THR A 120 29.98 -1.23 -14.11
C THR A 120 30.57 -0.45 -15.25
N ASN A 121 30.54 0.89 -15.19
CA ASN A 121 31.28 1.76 -16.14
C ASN A 121 32.80 1.63 -16.03
N GLN A 122 33.33 1.00 -14.97
CA GLN A 122 34.75 0.75 -14.80
C GLN A 122 35.16 -0.46 -15.64
N SER A 123 36.23 -0.30 -16.44
CA SER A 123 36.75 -1.37 -17.30
C SER A 123 37.36 -2.55 -16.53
N ASN A 124 37.58 -2.38 -15.23
CA ASN A 124 38.21 -3.35 -14.37
C ASN A 124 37.30 -3.74 -13.22
N CYS A 125 36.69 -4.92 -13.32
CA CYS A 125 35.80 -5.48 -12.29
C CYS A 125 36.56 -6.29 -11.21
N GLU A 126 37.88 -6.27 -11.17
CA GLU A 126 38.69 -7.06 -10.22
C GLU A 126 39.12 -6.25 -8.99
N PHE A 127 38.46 -5.16 -8.68
CA PHE A 127 38.74 -4.31 -7.53
C PHE A 127 40.13 -3.68 -7.53
N THR A 128 40.71 -3.44 -8.71
CA THR A 128 42.00 -2.77 -8.86
C THR A 128 41.89 -1.31 -9.23
N SER A 129 40.72 -0.87 -9.76
CA SER A 129 40.36 0.54 -9.95
C SER A 129 38.85 0.71 -9.91
N GLY A 130 38.37 1.87 -9.52
CA GLY A 130 36.94 2.15 -9.38
C GLY A 130 36.23 1.49 -8.21
N CYS A 131 36.92 0.71 -7.39
CA CYS A 131 36.38 0.20 -6.13
C CYS A 131 36.00 1.32 -5.20
N ILE A 132 34.91 1.16 -4.46
CA ILE A 132 34.54 2.09 -3.39
C ILE A 132 35.07 1.62 -2.05
N GLY A 133 35.61 2.54 -1.28
CA GLY A 133 36.19 2.30 0.02
C GLY A 133 35.97 3.42 1.02
N TRP A 134 36.28 3.16 2.27
CA TRP A 134 36.16 4.15 3.35
C TRP A 134 37.44 4.97 3.52
N ASN A 135 37.29 6.30 3.42
CA ASN A 135 38.37 7.23 3.79
C ASN A 135 38.08 7.89 5.16
N TRP A 136 38.67 7.34 6.20
CA TRP A 136 38.53 7.86 7.56
C TRP A 136 39.31 9.16 7.82
N LYS A 137 40.29 9.48 6.98
CA LYS A 137 41.11 10.69 7.11
C LYS A 137 40.40 11.93 6.59
N GLU A 138 39.46 11.75 5.70
CA GLU A 138 38.70 12.84 5.05
C GLU A 138 37.21 12.77 5.45
N GLY A 139 36.92 12.98 6.72
CA GLY A 139 35.55 13.15 7.21
C GLY A 139 34.67 11.93 7.12
N ASN A 140 35.24 10.71 7.16
CA ASN A 140 34.47 9.46 7.03
C ASN A 140 33.65 9.38 5.74
N THR A 141 34.24 9.72 4.62
CA THR A 141 33.61 9.65 3.30
C THR A 141 33.83 8.30 2.63
N VAL A 142 32.96 7.99 1.66
CA VAL A 142 33.12 6.85 0.76
C VAL A 142 33.73 7.34 -0.54
N GLN A 143 34.88 6.79 -0.89
CA GLN A 143 35.69 7.22 -2.04
C GLN A 143 36.11 6.05 -2.91
N THR A 144 36.58 6.33 -4.10
CA THR A 144 37.21 5.35 -4.97
C THR A 144 38.62 5.01 -4.50
N PHE A 145 38.95 3.73 -4.43
CA PHE A 145 40.29 3.22 -4.11
C PHE A 145 40.64 2.05 -5.02
N ALA A 146 41.87 2.04 -5.54
CA ALA A 146 42.41 0.85 -6.16
C ALA A 146 42.71 -0.20 -5.11
N ALA A 147 41.96 -1.30 -5.12
CA ALA A 147 42.11 -2.36 -4.14
C ALA A 147 42.00 -3.76 -4.77
N ALA A 148 42.82 -4.67 -4.26
CA ALA A 148 42.68 -6.10 -4.45
C ALA A 148 42.39 -6.77 -3.11
N ALA A 149 41.67 -7.90 -3.11
CA ALA A 149 41.38 -8.65 -1.91
C ALA A 149 42.68 -9.01 -1.16
N GLY A 150 42.68 -8.85 0.15
CA GLY A 150 43.85 -9.09 1.02
C GLY A 150 44.82 -7.91 1.11
N THR A 151 44.64 -6.83 0.36
CA THR A 151 45.59 -5.69 0.33
C THR A 151 45.04 -4.39 0.89
N ASN A 152 43.78 -4.08 0.62
CA ASN A 152 43.13 -2.88 1.10
C ASN A 152 41.74 -3.19 1.67
N HIS A 153 41.72 -3.64 2.90
CA HIS A 153 40.50 -4.05 3.59
C HIS A 153 39.43 -2.96 3.70
N ARG A 154 39.76 -1.68 3.54
CA ARG A 154 38.77 -0.57 3.57
C ARG A 154 37.88 -0.53 2.36
N SER A 155 38.20 -1.23 1.29
CA SER A 155 37.39 -1.33 0.08
C SER A 155 36.45 -2.55 0.09
N PHE A 156 36.34 -3.23 1.23
CA PHE A 156 35.44 -4.37 1.38
C PHE A 156 34.39 -4.10 2.43
N TRP A 157 33.20 -4.64 2.18
CA TRP A 157 32.00 -4.29 2.87
C TRP A 157 31.28 -5.52 3.39
N LYS A 158 30.89 -5.49 4.66
CA LYS A 158 30.00 -6.48 5.25
C LYS A 158 28.57 -6.11 4.95
N PHE A 159 27.87 -6.98 4.24
CA PHE A 159 26.44 -6.86 4.03
C PHE A 159 25.70 -7.63 5.13
N THR A 160 24.66 -7.01 5.67
CA THR A 160 23.75 -7.66 6.60
C THR A 160 22.33 -7.43 6.11
N LEU A 161 21.61 -8.53 5.82
CA LEU A 161 20.19 -8.48 5.46
C LEU A 161 19.40 -7.93 6.63
N VAL A 162 18.58 -6.92 6.37
CA VAL A 162 17.81 -6.26 7.41
C VAL A 162 16.39 -6.01 6.94
N THR A 163 15.47 -5.93 7.89
CA THR A 163 14.16 -5.34 7.62
C THR A 163 14.15 -3.95 8.26
N PRO A 164 14.25 -2.88 7.45
CA PRO A 164 14.28 -1.53 8.00
C PRO A 164 13.02 -1.22 8.79
N PRO A 165 13.06 -0.33 9.78
CA PRO A 165 11.86 0.19 10.40
C PRO A 165 10.92 0.80 9.35
N MET A 166 9.63 0.59 9.54
CA MET A 166 8.62 1.25 8.71
C MET A 166 8.68 2.76 8.94
N VAL A 167 8.63 3.52 7.85
CA VAL A 167 8.45 4.98 7.86
C VAL A 167 7.09 5.26 7.23
N ILE A 168 6.27 6.06 7.91
CA ILE A 168 4.95 6.42 7.38
C ILE A 168 5.11 7.24 6.10
N SER A 169 4.46 6.78 5.04
CA SER A 169 4.47 7.41 3.72
C SER A 169 3.07 7.86 3.32
N THR A 170 2.95 9.08 2.81
CA THR A 170 1.68 9.62 2.28
C THR A 170 1.26 8.97 0.96
N SER A 171 2.17 8.28 0.27
CA SER A 171 1.89 7.53 -0.96
C SER A 171 1.37 6.11 -0.71
N LYS A 172 1.32 5.66 0.54
CA LYS A 172 0.88 4.32 0.95
C LYS A 172 -0.42 4.38 1.74
N VAL A 173 -1.04 3.22 1.89
CA VAL A 173 -2.18 3.02 2.78
C VAL A 173 -1.88 1.93 3.79
N TYR A 174 -2.58 1.94 4.90
CA TYR A 174 -2.23 1.12 6.06
C TYR A 174 -3.45 0.45 6.66
N VAL A 175 -3.27 -0.74 7.22
CA VAL A 175 -4.16 -1.27 8.24
C VAL A 175 -3.45 -1.21 9.60
N MET A 176 -4.19 -0.90 10.65
CA MET A 176 -3.67 -0.73 12.00
C MET A 176 -4.32 -1.76 12.92
N SER A 177 -3.56 -2.80 13.30
CA SER A 177 -4.00 -3.75 14.32
C SER A 177 -3.51 -3.33 15.70
N ASN A 178 -4.21 -3.76 16.75
CA ASN A 178 -3.74 -3.47 18.10
C ASN A 178 -2.51 -4.31 18.46
N ARG A 179 -1.55 -3.71 19.17
CA ARG A 179 -0.31 -4.39 19.61
C ARG A 179 -0.60 -5.63 20.49
N THR A 180 -1.68 -5.60 21.26
CA THR A 180 -2.07 -6.69 22.18
C THR A 180 -2.78 -7.82 21.46
N ASP A 181 -3.57 -7.51 20.41
CA ASP A 181 -4.27 -8.49 19.57
C ASP A 181 -4.18 -8.07 18.10
N ASN A 182 -3.35 -8.76 17.34
CA ASN A 182 -3.11 -8.47 15.92
C ASN A 182 -4.31 -8.83 15.01
N ASN A 183 -5.37 -9.45 15.52
CA ASN A 183 -6.57 -9.78 14.76
C ASN A 183 -7.68 -8.72 14.91
N VAL A 184 -7.43 -7.68 15.72
CA VAL A 184 -8.39 -6.61 15.98
C VAL A 184 -7.84 -5.30 15.41
N TYR A 185 -8.60 -4.69 14.50
CA TYR A 185 -8.18 -3.55 13.67
C TYR A 185 -9.01 -2.31 13.96
N VAL A 186 -8.38 -1.14 13.86
CA VAL A 186 -9.06 0.17 13.91
C VAL A 186 -9.90 0.34 12.65
N LYS A 187 -11.15 0.79 12.82
CA LYS A 187 -12.15 0.90 11.76
C LYS A 187 -12.95 2.18 11.86
N ASP A 188 -13.41 2.68 10.72
CA ASP A 188 -14.48 3.66 10.63
C ASP A 188 -15.73 3.04 9.99
N ASN A 189 -16.68 2.60 10.81
CA ASN A 189 -17.92 1.98 10.37
C ASN A 189 -19.00 2.99 9.93
N GLY A 190 -18.66 4.30 9.88
CA GLY A 190 -19.64 5.37 9.60
C GLY A 190 -20.36 5.91 10.83
N GLY A 191 -20.18 5.31 12.02
CA GLY A 191 -20.66 5.84 13.30
C GLY A 191 -19.83 7.05 13.77
N ASP A 192 -20.22 7.67 14.88
CA ASP A 192 -19.56 8.86 15.39
C ASP A 192 -18.16 8.55 15.97
N GLU A 193 -17.93 7.36 16.47
CA GLU A 193 -16.73 6.94 17.19
C GLU A 193 -15.88 5.97 16.35
N LEU A 194 -14.56 6.00 16.55
CA LEU A 194 -13.66 4.97 16.09
C LEU A 194 -13.97 3.63 16.77
N ALA A 195 -14.05 2.60 15.96
CA ALA A 195 -14.34 1.24 16.41
C ALA A 195 -13.15 0.30 16.21
N MET A 196 -13.22 -0.86 16.87
CA MET A 196 -12.32 -1.99 16.69
C MET A 196 -13.10 -3.20 16.20
N GLY A 197 -12.46 -4.06 15.41
CA GLY A 197 -13.08 -5.30 14.96
C GLY A 197 -12.19 -6.10 14.00
N ALA A 198 -12.77 -7.15 13.42
CA ALA A 198 -12.11 -7.93 12.40
C ALA A 198 -11.78 -7.07 11.17
N LEU A 199 -10.72 -7.44 10.46
CA LEU A 199 -10.29 -6.74 9.24
C LEU A 199 -11.38 -6.80 8.16
N ASP A 200 -11.76 -5.63 7.64
CA ASP A 200 -12.69 -5.47 6.54
C ASP A 200 -12.40 -4.16 5.76
N ASN A 201 -13.27 -3.82 4.81
CA ASN A 201 -13.10 -2.66 3.94
C ASN A 201 -13.12 -1.30 4.68
N ALA A 202 -13.59 -1.22 5.93
CA ALA A 202 -13.56 -0.02 6.77
C ALA A 202 -12.24 0.14 7.54
N SER A 203 -11.31 -0.81 7.43
CA SER A 203 -10.05 -0.83 8.19
C SER A 203 -8.88 -0.18 7.46
N LEU A 204 -9.09 0.41 6.27
CA LEU A 204 -8.01 1.01 5.46
C LEU A 204 -7.85 2.50 5.77
N TRP A 205 -6.60 2.90 6.03
CA TRP A 205 -6.24 4.25 6.43
C TRP A 205 -5.18 4.84 5.49
N GLN A 206 -5.28 6.14 5.24
CA GLN A 206 -4.29 6.96 4.55
C GLN A 206 -3.80 8.03 5.49
N PHE A 207 -2.49 8.31 5.44
CA PHE A 207 -1.88 9.41 6.16
C PHE A 207 -1.58 10.53 5.17
N GLU A 208 -2.24 11.69 5.34
CA GLU A 208 -2.01 12.87 4.52
C GLU A 208 -1.06 13.82 5.28
N ASP A 209 -0.14 14.49 4.58
CA ASP A 209 0.83 15.39 5.20
C ASP A 209 0.11 16.62 5.82
N ALA A 210 0.32 16.85 7.11
CA ALA A 210 -0.16 18.01 7.82
C ALA A 210 0.96 19.06 8.07
N GLY A 211 2.17 18.82 7.54
CA GLY A 211 3.35 19.62 7.78
C GLY A 211 4.06 19.29 9.10
N ASN A 212 5.30 19.72 9.24
CA ASN A 212 6.12 19.54 10.45
C ASN A 212 6.26 18.08 10.93
N GLY A 213 6.17 17.09 10.02
CA GLY A 213 6.22 15.68 10.37
C GLY A 213 4.96 15.14 11.05
N GLN A 214 3.86 15.85 10.93
CA GLN A 214 2.53 15.47 11.40
C GLN A 214 1.67 14.96 10.25
N PHE A 215 0.59 14.25 10.57
CA PHE A 215 -0.27 13.61 9.58
C PHE A 215 -1.75 13.79 9.92
N TYR A 216 -2.58 13.95 8.88
CA TYR A 216 -4.01 13.73 8.99
C TYR A 216 -4.29 12.24 8.82
N VAL A 217 -5.07 11.66 9.75
CA VAL A 217 -5.40 10.22 9.77
C VAL A 217 -6.77 10.02 9.13
N LYS A 218 -6.79 9.66 7.85
CA LYS A 218 -8.01 9.56 7.02
C LYS A 218 -8.41 8.12 6.78
N ASN A 219 -9.67 7.80 7.00
CA ASN A 219 -10.22 6.52 6.57
C ASN A 219 -10.52 6.53 5.07
N VAL A 220 -10.03 5.55 4.32
CA VAL A 220 -10.16 5.52 2.85
C VAL A 220 -11.60 5.28 2.40
N LYS A 221 -12.36 4.42 3.12
CA LYS A 221 -13.74 4.09 2.76
C LYS A 221 -14.71 5.25 2.97
N THR A 222 -14.62 5.91 4.12
CA THR A 222 -15.57 6.96 4.52
C THR A 222 -15.11 8.36 4.13
N GLY A 223 -13.81 8.55 3.87
CA GLY A 223 -13.20 9.86 3.62
C GLY A 223 -13.11 10.74 4.86
N ARG A 224 -13.50 10.24 6.05
CA ARG A 224 -13.46 10.99 7.31
C ARG A 224 -12.11 10.91 7.99
N TYR A 225 -11.87 11.84 8.90
CA TYR A 225 -10.62 11.98 9.65
C TYR A 225 -10.85 11.69 11.14
N ALA A 226 -9.86 11.05 11.78
CA ALA A 226 -9.79 10.97 13.23
C ALA A 226 -9.71 12.39 13.81
N GLN A 227 -10.55 12.68 14.81
CA GLN A 227 -10.65 13.99 15.44
C GLN A 227 -9.71 14.10 16.65
N ALA A 228 -9.59 15.32 17.21
CA ALA A 228 -8.71 15.61 18.35
C ALA A 228 -8.95 14.65 19.52
N CYS A 229 -7.84 14.19 20.11
CA CYS A 229 -7.87 13.42 21.34
C CYS A 229 -8.26 14.30 22.52
N SER A 230 -9.02 13.77 23.48
CA SER A 230 -9.24 14.44 24.75
C SER A 230 -7.97 14.43 25.61
N ALA A 231 -7.72 15.49 26.38
CA ALA A 231 -6.73 15.48 27.44
C ALA A 231 -7.13 14.60 28.64
N THR A 232 -8.39 14.16 28.68
CA THR A 232 -8.92 13.26 29.71
C THR A 232 -8.87 11.81 29.19
N ALA A 233 -8.45 10.88 30.02
CA ALA A 233 -8.46 9.45 29.68
C ALA A 233 -9.88 8.89 29.55
N GLU A 234 -10.00 7.80 28.80
CA GLU A 234 -11.24 7.03 28.57
C GLU A 234 -12.36 7.82 27.85
N VAL A 235 -11.98 8.82 27.05
CA VAL A 235 -12.89 9.54 26.16
C VAL A 235 -12.78 8.93 24.76
N PRO A 236 -13.89 8.56 24.10
CA PRO A 236 -13.86 8.02 22.74
C PRO A 236 -13.21 9.00 21.75
N VAL A 237 -12.46 8.44 20.79
CA VAL A 237 -11.98 9.19 19.64
C VAL A 237 -13.06 9.17 18.59
N VAL A 238 -13.48 10.34 18.13
CA VAL A 238 -14.57 10.48 17.15
C VAL A 238 -14.04 10.69 15.73
N MET A 239 -14.90 10.47 14.74
CA MET A 239 -14.64 10.71 13.32
C MET A 239 -15.34 11.98 12.85
N GLY A 240 -14.70 12.73 11.95
CA GLY A 240 -15.27 13.96 11.39
C GLY A 240 -14.77 14.25 9.97
N THR A 241 -15.29 15.32 9.37
CA THR A 241 -14.93 15.74 8.00
C THR A 241 -13.77 16.74 7.95
N THR A 242 -13.46 17.39 9.08
CA THR A 242 -12.36 18.35 9.17
C THR A 242 -11.06 17.63 9.54
N PRO A 243 -9.96 17.80 8.78
CA PRO A 243 -8.68 17.20 9.12
C PRO A 243 -8.13 17.71 10.46
N VAL A 244 -7.63 16.81 11.31
CA VAL A 244 -6.91 17.11 12.55
C VAL A 244 -5.53 16.47 12.49
N ALA A 245 -4.49 17.25 12.79
CA ALA A 245 -3.12 16.77 12.75
C ALA A 245 -2.80 15.83 13.91
N TYR A 246 -2.08 14.76 13.61
CA TYR A 246 -1.60 13.75 14.55
C TYR A 246 -0.08 13.66 14.52
N VAL A 247 0.51 13.45 15.67
CA VAL A 247 1.90 13.02 15.83
C VAL A 247 1.89 11.50 15.88
N ILE A 248 2.72 10.88 15.03
CA ILE A 248 2.89 9.42 14.94
C ILE A 248 4.33 9.10 15.33
N VAL A 249 4.52 8.34 16.38
CA VAL A 249 5.84 8.02 16.91
C VAL A 249 6.11 6.52 16.73
N ASN A 250 7.25 6.21 16.10
CA ASN A 250 7.71 4.84 16.01
C ASN A 250 8.15 4.35 17.40
N CYS A 251 7.54 3.28 17.87
CA CYS A 251 7.78 2.66 19.17
C CYS A 251 8.30 1.23 19.05
N SER A 252 8.84 0.87 17.88
CA SER A 252 9.24 -0.51 17.56
C SER A 252 10.31 -1.07 18.48
N ASP A 253 11.11 -0.22 19.09
CA ASP A 253 12.16 -0.59 20.06
C ASP A 253 11.60 -1.19 21.37
N LYS A 254 10.40 -0.77 21.79
CA LYS A 254 9.74 -1.21 23.03
C LYS A 254 8.48 -2.04 22.81
N GLU A 255 7.77 -1.79 21.74
CA GLU A 255 6.47 -2.42 21.48
C GLU A 255 6.54 -3.53 20.41
N GLY A 256 7.69 -3.68 19.75
CA GLY A 256 7.93 -4.65 18.67
C GLY A 256 7.79 -4.02 17.28
N LYS A 257 8.27 -4.75 16.30
CA LYS A 257 8.43 -4.30 14.92
C LYS A 257 7.14 -3.66 14.37
N ASP A 258 7.31 -2.51 13.69
CA ASP A 258 6.27 -1.74 13.03
C ASP A 258 5.13 -1.28 13.96
N CYS A 259 5.44 -1.09 15.26
CA CYS A 259 4.52 -0.55 16.25
C CYS A 259 4.69 0.97 16.43
N PHE A 260 3.55 1.66 16.45
CA PHE A 260 3.46 3.12 16.53
C PHE A 260 2.49 3.56 17.61
N GLY A 261 2.77 4.71 18.20
CA GLY A 261 1.82 5.45 19.02
C GLY A 261 1.27 6.65 18.26
N LEU A 262 0.00 6.98 18.48
CA LEU A 262 -0.69 8.11 17.85
C LEU A 262 -1.27 9.01 18.89
N THR A 263 -1.11 10.34 18.71
CA THR A 263 -1.79 11.36 19.50
C THR A 263 -2.06 12.59 18.67
N SER A 264 -3.18 13.27 18.87
CA SER A 264 -3.45 14.51 18.14
C SER A 264 -2.45 15.61 18.52
N ALA A 265 -2.06 16.43 17.55
CA ALA A 265 -0.96 17.38 17.69
C ALA A 265 -1.27 18.54 18.65
N ASP A 266 -2.54 18.81 18.93
CA ASP A 266 -3.01 19.79 19.92
C ASP A 266 -2.74 19.34 21.37
N GLN A 267 -2.49 18.04 21.58
CA GLN A 267 -2.01 17.54 22.85
C GLN A 267 -0.50 17.80 22.96
N ALA A 268 -0.10 18.69 23.85
CA ALA A 268 1.31 19.09 24.04
C ALA A 268 2.22 17.94 24.54
N ASN A 269 1.71 16.73 24.59
CA ASN A 269 2.31 15.58 25.22
C ASN A 269 2.74 14.53 24.20
N THR A 270 3.96 14.64 23.72
CA THR A 270 4.60 13.65 22.82
C THR A 270 5.05 12.37 23.54
N SER A 271 4.91 12.30 24.88
CA SER A 271 5.31 11.14 25.69
C SER A 271 4.20 10.09 25.83
N PHE A 272 3.09 10.25 25.13
CA PHE A 272 1.93 9.34 25.21
C PHE A 272 1.39 9.15 26.64
N THR A 273 1.46 10.18 27.47
CA THR A 273 0.92 10.17 28.84
C THR A 273 -0.49 10.76 28.93
N ALA A 274 -0.92 11.52 27.91
CA ALA A 274 -2.30 11.99 27.73
C ALA A 274 -2.60 12.16 26.24
N GLY A 275 -3.84 12.04 25.81
CA GLY A 275 -4.24 12.17 24.42
C GLY A 275 -3.86 11.01 23.50
N CYS A 276 -3.15 10.03 23.99
CA CYS A 276 -2.80 8.80 23.28
C CYS A 276 -4.07 7.98 22.96
N ILE A 277 -4.19 7.46 21.76
CA ILE A 277 -5.33 6.60 21.40
C ILE A 277 -5.03 5.14 21.66
N GLY A 278 -5.98 4.44 22.26
CA GLY A 278 -5.84 3.03 22.61
C GLY A 278 -7.16 2.26 22.55
N TRP A 279 -7.05 0.96 22.59
CA TRP A 279 -8.19 0.05 22.54
C TRP A 279 -8.75 -0.24 23.92
N ASN A 280 -10.05 0.00 24.09
CA ASN A 280 -10.79 -0.46 25.26
C ASN A 280 -11.72 -1.63 24.92
N TRP A 281 -11.23 -2.85 25.12
CA TRP A 281 -12.00 -4.07 24.89
C TRP A 281 -13.12 -4.32 25.92
N ARG A 282 -13.05 -3.67 27.07
CA ARG A 282 -14.06 -3.78 28.15
C ARG A 282 -15.28 -2.92 27.91
N LYS A 283 -15.18 -1.96 26.98
CA LYS A 283 -16.23 -0.99 26.68
C LYS A 283 -16.50 -1.02 25.18
N ASP A 284 -17.22 -2.01 24.72
CA ASP A 284 -17.74 -2.19 23.36
C ASP A 284 -16.69 -2.11 22.22
N ASN A 285 -15.42 -2.46 22.51
CA ASN A 285 -14.33 -2.40 21.54
C ASN A 285 -14.13 -1.03 20.90
N ILE A 286 -14.24 0.04 21.65
CA ILE A 286 -14.01 1.39 21.15
C ILE A 286 -12.54 1.81 21.25
N VAL A 287 -12.17 2.82 20.47
CA VAL A 287 -10.89 3.50 20.54
C VAL A 287 -11.04 4.74 21.40
N GLN A 288 -10.25 4.82 22.46
CA GLN A 288 -10.33 5.87 23.48
C GLN A 288 -8.96 6.49 23.75
N THR A 289 -8.97 7.64 24.44
CA THR A 289 -7.76 8.23 25.01
C THR A 289 -7.30 7.45 26.23
N PHE A 290 -5.99 7.14 26.28
CA PHE A 290 -5.33 6.52 27.42
C PHE A 290 -4.00 7.18 27.70
N ALA A 291 -3.69 7.44 28.97
CA ALA A 291 -2.35 7.81 29.39
C ALA A 291 -1.42 6.58 29.23
N ALA A 292 -0.49 6.64 28.32
CA ALA A 292 0.43 5.55 28.05
C ALA A 292 1.83 6.03 27.66
N ALA A 293 2.83 5.32 28.18
CA ALA A 293 4.19 5.39 27.68
C ALA A 293 4.58 4.06 27.06
N ALA A 294 5.43 4.07 26.04
CA ALA A 294 5.91 2.85 25.38
C ALA A 294 6.54 1.90 26.40
N GLY A 295 6.15 0.63 26.36
CA GLY A 295 6.54 -0.42 27.31
C GLY A 295 5.64 -0.55 28.53
N THR A 296 4.59 0.28 28.71
CA THR A 296 3.74 0.24 29.90
C THR A 296 2.27 -0.10 29.63
N ASN A 297 1.69 0.40 28.55
CA ASN A 297 0.31 0.14 28.17
C ASN A 297 0.21 -0.24 26.70
N HIS A 298 0.42 -1.51 26.40
CA HIS A 298 0.49 -2.05 25.04
C HIS A 298 -0.77 -1.84 24.19
N ARG A 299 -1.93 -1.55 24.83
CA ARG A 299 -3.18 -1.29 24.10
C ARG A 299 -3.23 0.05 23.40
N SER A 300 -2.34 0.97 23.75
CA SER A 300 -2.21 2.29 23.13
C SER A 300 -1.23 2.32 21.97
N PHE A 301 -0.76 1.13 21.54
CA PHE A 301 0.17 1.01 20.42
C PHE A 301 -0.41 0.14 19.32
N TRP A 302 -0.09 0.49 18.10
CA TRP A 302 -0.70 -0.02 16.88
C TRP A 302 0.37 -0.60 15.98
N LYS A 303 0.19 -1.84 15.58
CA LYS A 303 1.02 -2.45 14.55
C LYS A 303 0.46 -2.07 13.18
N PHE A 304 1.29 -1.42 12.39
CA PHE A 304 0.93 -1.02 11.04
C PHE A 304 1.35 -2.10 10.04
N THR A 305 0.50 -2.30 9.05
CA THR A 305 0.85 -3.05 7.84
C THR A 305 0.65 -2.12 6.66
N GLU A 306 1.73 -1.87 5.92
CA GLU A 306 1.75 -1.02 4.73
C GLU A 306 1.20 -1.79 3.53
N LEU A 307 0.38 -1.14 2.72
CA LEU A 307 -0.23 -1.68 1.51
C LEU A 307 -0.10 -0.68 0.35
N GLU A 308 -0.06 -1.22 -0.88
CA GLU A 308 -0.05 -0.42 -2.10
C GLU A 308 -1.46 0.04 -2.44
N PRO A 309 -1.72 1.35 -2.55
CA PRO A 309 -3.01 1.85 -2.98
C PRO A 309 -3.19 1.70 -4.49
N GLN A 310 -4.39 1.32 -4.90
CA GLN A 310 -4.81 1.29 -6.29
C GLN A 310 -5.98 2.27 -6.48
N ALA A 311 -5.88 3.17 -7.47
CA ALA A 311 -6.91 4.15 -7.74
C ALA A 311 -8.08 3.55 -8.52
N ILE A 312 -9.30 3.97 -8.17
CA ILE A 312 -10.52 3.74 -8.93
C ILE A 312 -10.81 5.01 -9.70
N THR A 313 -10.55 5.00 -11.03
CA THR A 313 -10.46 6.20 -11.85
C THR A 313 -11.73 6.55 -12.60
N THR A 314 -12.61 5.60 -12.87
CA THR A 314 -13.78 5.81 -13.72
C THR A 314 -15.01 6.08 -12.87
N SER A 315 -15.30 7.34 -12.56
CA SER A 315 -16.53 7.76 -11.87
C SER A 315 -16.86 6.93 -10.62
N GLY A 316 -15.83 6.50 -9.91
CA GLY A 316 -15.96 5.71 -8.68
C GLY A 316 -16.19 4.22 -8.87
N TYR A 317 -15.96 3.67 -10.08
CA TYR A 317 -16.06 2.24 -10.36
C TYR A 317 -14.84 1.70 -11.10
N ALA A 318 -14.50 0.44 -10.87
CA ALA A 318 -13.48 -0.31 -11.60
C ALA A 318 -13.84 -1.79 -11.66
N THR A 319 -13.21 -2.55 -12.55
CA THR A 319 -13.16 -4.01 -12.46
C THR A 319 -11.83 -4.45 -11.91
N TYR A 320 -11.82 -5.54 -11.14
CA TYR A 320 -10.63 -6.14 -10.56
C TYR A 320 -10.69 -7.65 -10.72
N CYS A 321 -9.55 -8.26 -11.07
CA CYS A 321 -9.38 -9.71 -11.15
C CYS A 321 -8.33 -10.14 -10.12
N ALA A 322 -8.70 -11.07 -9.26
CA ALA A 322 -7.83 -11.60 -8.23
C ALA A 322 -6.94 -12.73 -8.77
N ALA A 323 -5.62 -12.56 -8.66
CA ALA A 323 -4.67 -13.65 -8.95
C ALA A 323 -4.62 -14.67 -7.81
N ASP A 324 -4.75 -14.20 -6.58
CA ASP A 324 -4.78 -14.98 -5.34
C ASP A 324 -6.04 -14.65 -4.55
N ASP A 325 -6.34 -15.45 -3.52
CA ASP A 325 -7.41 -15.14 -2.57
C ASP A 325 -7.11 -13.85 -1.82
N VAL A 326 -7.97 -12.84 -1.92
CA VAL A 326 -7.74 -11.53 -1.32
C VAL A 326 -8.99 -10.97 -0.64
N LEU A 327 -8.77 -10.17 0.41
CA LEU A 327 -9.74 -9.26 0.97
C LEU A 327 -9.57 -7.88 0.32
N ILE A 328 -10.67 -7.25 -0.10
CA ILE A 328 -10.69 -5.88 -0.63
C ILE A 328 -10.85 -4.89 0.53
N LEU A 329 -9.98 -3.91 0.57
CA LEU A 329 -9.96 -2.85 1.58
C LEU A 329 -10.18 -1.48 0.93
N GLY A 330 -10.91 -0.58 1.58
CA GLY A 330 -11.13 0.79 1.13
C GLY A 330 -12.22 0.98 0.08
N ALA A 331 -12.62 -0.07 -0.62
CA ALA A 331 -13.71 -0.07 -1.60
C ALA A 331 -14.70 -1.20 -1.31
N GLN A 332 -15.92 -1.08 -1.82
CA GLN A 332 -16.89 -2.17 -1.80
C GLN A 332 -16.75 -3.00 -3.08
N ALA A 333 -16.65 -4.31 -2.93
CA ALA A 333 -16.60 -5.26 -4.04
C ALA A 333 -17.99 -5.88 -4.30
N TYR A 334 -18.27 -6.20 -5.56
CA TYR A 334 -19.54 -6.76 -6.01
C TYR A 334 -19.31 -7.85 -7.06
N THR A 335 -20.08 -8.93 -6.99
CA THR A 335 -20.39 -9.77 -8.16
C THR A 335 -21.31 -8.99 -9.11
N ALA A 336 -21.34 -9.38 -10.37
CA ALA A 336 -22.22 -8.78 -11.37
C ALA A 336 -23.00 -9.87 -12.10
N THR A 337 -24.32 -9.84 -12.00
CA THR A 337 -25.24 -10.78 -12.67
C THR A 337 -25.98 -10.06 -13.78
N VAL A 338 -25.92 -10.58 -14.98
CA VAL A 338 -26.62 -10.04 -16.16
C VAL A 338 -28.09 -10.44 -16.14
N ASN A 339 -28.98 -9.46 -16.22
CA ASN A 339 -30.42 -9.65 -16.33
C ASN A 339 -30.93 -8.85 -17.53
N ASP A 340 -31.36 -9.52 -18.59
CA ASP A 340 -31.86 -8.93 -19.82
C ASP A 340 -31.08 -7.68 -20.32
N THR A 341 -31.36 -6.50 -19.75
CA THR A 341 -30.78 -5.21 -20.17
C THR A 341 -30.00 -4.50 -19.05
N TYR A 342 -29.90 -5.09 -17.88
CA TYR A 342 -29.18 -4.50 -16.74
C TYR A 342 -28.29 -5.52 -16.00
N VAL A 343 -27.43 -5.00 -15.16
CA VAL A 343 -26.56 -5.77 -14.28
C VAL A 343 -26.96 -5.51 -12.83
N SER A 344 -27.26 -6.58 -12.10
CA SER A 344 -27.44 -6.55 -10.65
C SER A 344 -26.08 -6.76 -9.97
N LEU A 345 -25.81 -5.98 -8.92
CA LEU A 345 -24.58 -6.04 -8.13
C LEU A 345 -24.85 -6.71 -6.79
N GLY A 346 -24.15 -7.82 -6.51
CA GLY A 346 -24.16 -8.52 -5.22
C GLY A 346 -22.93 -8.20 -4.39
N GLU A 347 -23.09 -7.70 -3.15
CA GLU A 347 -21.93 -7.33 -2.30
C GLU A 347 -21.14 -8.56 -1.89
N VAL A 348 -19.79 -8.43 -1.99
CA VAL A 348 -18.83 -9.39 -1.48
C VAL A 348 -17.71 -8.64 -0.74
N ASN A 349 -17.00 -9.32 0.17
CA ASN A 349 -15.91 -8.71 0.93
C ASN A 349 -14.54 -9.22 0.48
N ASP A 350 -14.43 -10.50 0.19
CA ASP A 350 -13.22 -11.15 -0.31
C ASP A 350 -13.46 -11.70 -1.71
N VAL A 351 -12.38 -11.90 -2.44
CA VAL A 351 -12.41 -12.32 -3.84
C VAL A 351 -11.53 -13.55 -3.99
N PRO A 352 -12.10 -14.71 -4.35
CA PRO A 352 -11.33 -15.91 -4.63
C PRO A 352 -10.38 -15.75 -5.81
N ALA A 353 -9.26 -16.47 -5.77
CA ALA A 353 -8.32 -16.56 -6.88
C ALA A 353 -9.02 -16.92 -8.19
N GLY A 354 -8.65 -16.27 -9.29
CA GLY A 354 -9.26 -16.46 -10.61
C GLY A 354 -10.64 -15.84 -10.79
N SER A 355 -11.19 -15.16 -9.79
CA SER A 355 -12.48 -14.47 -9.87
C SER A 355 -12.33 -12.99 -10.21
N ALA A 356 -13.41 -12.40 -10.74
CA ALA A 356 -13.49 -10.98 -11.06
C ALA A 356 -14.65 -10.30 -10.34
N VAL A 357 -14.49 -9.02 -9.99
CA VAL A 357 -15.51 -8.21 -9.29
C VAL A 357 -15.58 -6.80 -9.87
N VAL A 358 -16.70 -6.12 -9.62
CA VAL A 358 -16.82 -4.66 -9.74
C VAL A 358 -16.44 -4.06 -8.39
N LEU A 359 -15.59 -3.05 -8.39
CA LEU A 359 -15.24 -2.24 -7.22
C LEU A 359 -15.96 -0.90 -7.28
N LYS A 360 -16.43 -0.42 -6.14
CA LYS A 360 -17.00 0.92 -5.96
C LYS A 360 -16.30 1.65 -4.84
N GLY A 361 -15.73 2.82 -5.14
CA GLY A 361 -14.94 3.62 -4.20
C GLY A 361 -14.06 4.63 -4.94
N THR A 362 -13.03 5.11 -4.26
CA THR A 362 -12.01 6.01 -4.85
C THR A 362 -10.63 5.36 -4.92
N THR A 363 -10.31 4.58 -3.90
CA THR A 363 -9.02 3.90 -3.72
C THR A 363 -9.26 2.58 -3.02
N PHE A 364 -8.52 1.56 -3.37
CA PHE A 364 -8.53 0.27 -2.69
C PHE A 364 -7.11 -0.28 -2.51
N ALA A 365 -6.99 -1.22 -1.63
CA ALA A 365 -5.82 -2.09 -1.50
C ALA A 365 -6.29 -3.54 -1.28
N THR A 366 -5.41 -4.49 -1.47
CA THR A 366 -5.68 -5.89 -1.24
C THR A 366 -4.75 -6.47 -0.19
N ILE A 367 -5.24 -7.41 0.58
CA ILE A 367 -4.43 -8.21 1.49
C ILE A 367 -4.76 -9.69 1.29
N ALA A 368 -3.73 -10.53 1.30
CA ALA A 368 -3.90 -11.97 1.18
C ALA A 368 -4.76 -12.50 2.32
N LYS A 369 -5.84 -13.21 1.99
CA LYS A 369 -6.76 -13.82 2.94
C LYS A 369 -7.56 -14.89 2.21
N THR A 370 -7.64 -16.10 2.78
CA THR A 370 -8.49 -17.16 2.22
C THR A 370 -9.91 -16.63 2.01
N ALA A 371 -10.33 -16.61 0.76
CA ALA A 371 -11.62 -16.09 0.36
C ALA A 371 -12.73 -17.14 0.65
N GLN A 372 -13.90 -16.64 1.07
CA GLN A 372 -15.07 -17.44 1.39
C GLN A 372 -16.35 -16.93 0.71
N SER A 373 -16.25 -15.83 -0.07
CA SER A 373 -17.38 -15.25 -0.79
C SER A 373 -17.88 -16.21 -1.85
N ASP A 374 -19.21 -16.37 -1.92
CA ASP A 374 -19.88 -17.14 -2.96
C ASP A 374 -19.91 -16.30 -4.26
N MET A 375 -19.28 -16.83 -5.31
CA MET A 375 -19.24 -16.21 -6.64
C MET A 375 -20.28 -16.81 -7.59
N THR A 376 -21.22 -17.63 -7.09
CA THR A 376 -22.25 -18.25 -7.92
C THR A 376 -23.13 -17.18 -8.58
N GLY A 377 -23.34 -17.29 -9.88
CA GLY A 377 -24.12 -16.32 -10.66
C GLY A 377 -23.36 -15.02 -11.01
N ASN A 378 -22.05 -14.98 -10.79
CA ASN A 378 -21.22 -13.87 -11.25
C ASN A 378 -20.87 -14.06 -12.74
N ASP A 379 -21.36 -13.17 -13.58
CA ASP A 379 -21.13 -13.21 -15.03
C ASP A 379 -19.84 -12.46 -15.47
N LEU A 380 -19.08 -11.92 -14.51
CA LEU A 380 -17.79 -11.30 -14.81
C LEU A 380 -16.73 -12.34 -15.13
N LEU A 381 -16.07 -12.15 -16.26
CA LEU A 381 -14.95 -12.97 -16.71
C LEU A 381 -13.65 -12.17 -16.54
N PRO A 382 -12.61 -12.76 -15.92
CA PRO A 382 -11.29 -12.14 -15.84
C PRO A 382 -10.63 -12.06 -17.21
N SER A 383 -10.04 -10.92 -17.54
CA SER A 383 -9.22 -10.77 -18.74
C SER A 383 -7.76 -11.17 -18.45
N THR A 384 -7.22 -12.01 -19.31
CA THR A 384 -5.79 -12.35 -19.37
C THR A 384 -5.01 -11.51 -20.39
N GLY A 385 -5.64 -10.46 -20.91
CA GLY A 385 -5.16 -9.68 -22.06
C GLY A 385 -5.75 -10.26 -23.35
N ILE A 386 -6.99 -9.90 -23.66
CA ILE A 386 -7.69 -10.40 -24.87
C ILE A 386 -8.05 -9.23 -25.78
N THR A 387 -8.22 -9.54 -27.07
CA THR A 387 -8.80 -8.62 -28.06
C THR A 387 -10.27 -8.95 -28.22
N ALA A 388 -11.14 -7.95 -28.09
CA ALA A 388 -12.59 -8.12 -28.22
C ALA A 388 -12.98 -8.55 -29.64
N ASP A 389 -13.94 -9.46 -29.74
CA ASP A 389 -14.55 -9.93 -31.00
C ASP A 389 -15.93 -9.31 -31.27
N GLY A 390 -16.40 -8.43 -30.35
CA GLY A 390 -17.70 -7.79 -30.40
C GLY A 390 -18.78 -8.49 -29.57
N THR A 391 -18.44 -9.53 -28.80
CA THR A 391 -19.34 -10.16 -27.81
C THR A 391 -19.06 -9.67 -26.39
N GLN A 392 -17.91 -9.02 -26.16
CA GLN A 392 -17.49 -8.52 -24.85
C GLN A 392 -18.08 -7.13 -24.56
N TYR A 393 -18.41 -6.93 -23.27
CA TYR A 393 -18.84 -5.65 -22.72
C TYR A 393 -17.90 -5.27 -21.55
N VAL A 394 -17.37 -4.06 -21.62
CA VAL A 394 -16.40 -3.56 -20.64
C VAL A 394 -17.01 -2.44 -19.81
N LEU A 395 -16.60 -2.32 -18.56
CA LEU A 395 -17.02 -1.25 -17.67
C LEU A 395 -16.52 0.10 -18.21
N ALA A 396 -17.44 1.03 -18.42
CA ALA A 396 -17.13 2.39 -18.86
C ALA A 396 -18.13 3.40 -18.30
N ASP A 397 -17.73 4.67 -18.30
CA ASP A 397 -18.59 5.83 -18.09
C ASP A 397 -18.84 6.47 -19.46
N ASN A 398 -20.09 6.50 -19.88
CA ASN A 398 -20.47 7.18 -21.10
C ASN A 398 -21.42 8.35 -20.76
N GLU A 399 -20.90 9.57 -20.85
CA GLU A 399 -21.62 10.81 -20.56
C GLU A 399 -22.28 10.82 -19.16
N GLY A 400 -21.57 10.30 -18.14
CA GLY A 400 -22.04 10.21 -16.76
C GLY A 400 -22.92 9.00 -16.45
N THR A 401 -23.10 8.08 -17.41
CA THR A 401 -23.82 6.82 -17.21
C THR A 401 -22.83 5.65 -17.17
N ILE A 402 -22.70 5.05 -15.99
CA ILE A 402 -21.80 3.93 -15.78
C ILE A 402 -22.51 2.61 -16.08
N GLY A 403 -21.81 1.73 -16.82
CA GLY A 403 -22.33 0.43 -17.21
C GLY A 403 -21.31 -0.39 -17.97
N PHE A 404 -21.70 -1.57 -18.40
CA PHE A 404 -20.91 -2.41 -19.28
C PHE A 404 -21.30 -2.14 -20.74
N TYR A 405 -20.40 -1.50 -21.48
CA TYR A 405 -20.61 -1.10 -22.87
C TYR A 405 -19.96 -2.08 -23.82
N LYS A 406 -20.63 -2.35 -24.94
CA LYS A 406 -20.15 -3.25 -25.97
C LYS A 406 -18.82 -2.76 -26.52
N ALA A 407 -17.79 -3.59 -26.40
CA ALA A 407 -16.49 -3.33 -26.99
C ALA A 407 -16.55 -3.54 -28.50
N ALA A 408 -15.95 -2.62 -29.27
CA ALA A 408 -15.80 -2.81 -30.71
C ALA A 408 -14.84 -3.99 -31.00
N PRO A 409 -15.07 -4.79 -32.06
CA PRO A 409 -14.10 -5.78 -32.48
C PRO A 409 -12.72 -5.15 -32.68
N GLY A 410 -11.69 -5.81 -32.18
CA GLY A 410 -10.31 -5.29 -32.21
C GLY A 410 -9.91 -4.42 -31.01
N THR A 411 -10.82 -4.16 -30.05
CA THR A 411 -10.49 -3.45 -28.82
C THR A 411 -9.73 -4.37 -27.86
N ASP A 412 -8.57 -3.92 -27.35
CA ASP A 412 -7.82 -4.67 -26.34
C ASP A 412 -8.44 -4.50 -24.95
N ILE A 413 -8.66 -5.61 -24.26
CA ILE A 413 -9.09 -5.68 -22.87
C ILE A 413 -7.88 -6.14 -22.04
N PRO A 414 -7.20 -5.24 -21.31
CA PRO A 414 -5.96 -5.56 -20.61
C PRO A 414 -6.12 -6.66 -19.56
N ALA A 415 -5.05 -7.40 -19.29
CA ALA A 415 -5.00 -8.33 -18.17
C ALA A 415 -5.30 -7.62 -16.84
N GLY A 416 -5.96 -8.31 -15.91
CA GLY A 416 -6.39 -7.76 -14.62
C GLY A 416 -7.67 -6.92 -14.66
N LYS A 417 -8.25 -6.69 -15.86
CA LYS A 417 -9.61 -6.15 -16.06
C LYS A 417 -10.61 -7.28 -16.19
N ALA A 418 -11.91 -6.95 -16.04
CA ALA A 418 -12.98 -7.90 -16.28
C ALA A 418 -13.97 -7.39 -17.33
N TYR A 419 -14.66 -8.33 -17.93
CA TYR A 419 -15.70 -8.08 -18.92
C TYR A 419 -16.86 -9.07 -18.72
N ILE A 420 -18.00 -8.78 -19.31
CA ILE A 420 -19.10 -9.75 -19.49
C ILE A 420 -19.24 -10.09 -20.97
N THR A 421 -19.81 -11.25 -21.29
CA THR A 421 -20.09 -11.64 -22.68
C THR A 421 -21.58 -11.73 -22.92
N SER A 422 -22.03 -11.24 -24.07
CA SER A 422 -23.42 -11.38 -24.49
C SER A 422 -23.56 -11.31 -26.00
N ASN A 423 -24.45 -12.14 -26.53
CA ASN A 423 -24.89 -12.12 -27.94
C ASN A 423 -26.18 -11.31 -28.15
N ALA A 424 -26.69 -10.63 -27.12
CA ALA A 424 -28.01 -9.96 -27.13
C ALA A 424 -28.11 -8.76 -28.09
N GLY A 425 -27.00 -8.32 -28.70
CA GLY A 425 -27.01 -7.22 -29.68
C GLY A 425 -27.32 -5.84 -29.09
N ILE A 426 -27.41 -5.71 -27.77
CA ILE A 426 -27.65 -4.45 -27.05
C ILE A 426 -26.38 -3.61 -27.00
N LYS A 427 -26.53 -2.29 -26.78
CA LYS A 427 -25.37 -1.38 -26.73
C LYS A 427 -24.66 -1.41 -25.39
N ALA A 428 -25.39 -1.57 -24.30
CA ALA A 428 -24.87 -1.54 -22.94
C ALA A 428 -25.78 -2.28 -21.97
N PHE A 429 -25.19 -2.78 -20.88
CA PHE A 429 -25.86 -3.21 -19.66
C PHE A 429 -25.62 -2.15 -18.57
N TYR A 430 -26.69 -1.56 -18.05
CA TYR A 430 -26.61 -0.55 -17.00
C TYR A 430 -26.73 -1.20 -15.63
N PHE A 431 -26.19 -0.57 -14.60
CA PHE A 431 -26.48 -1.02 -13.24
C PHE A 431 -27.95 -0.80 -12.91
N GLU A 432 -28.52 -1.73 -12.16
CA GLU A 432 -29.92 -1.68 -11.76
C GLU A 432 -30.26 -0.32 -11.13
N GLY A 433 -31.36 0.31 -11.60
CA GLY A 433 -31.79 1.66 -11.18
C GLY A 433 -31.06 2.83 -11.84
N ASN A 434 -30.05 2.59 -12.69
CA ASN A 434 -29.30 3.64 -13.40
C ASN A 434 -29.56 3.66 -14.92
N ASN A 435 -30.54 2.90 -15.40
CA ASN A 435 -30.88 2.89 -16.82
C ASN A 435 -31.35 4.29 -17.26
N PRO A 436 -30.70 4.97 -18.22
CA PRO A 436 -31.12 6.28 -18.68
C PRO A 436 -32.51 6.30 -19.31
N THR A 437 -33.07 5.13 -19.62
CA THR A 437 -34.44 4.98 -20.10
C THR A 437 -35.47 4.69 -19.00
N ASP A 438 -35.01 4.48 -17.75
CA ASP A 438 -35.92 4.25 -16.64
C ASP A 438 -36.77 5.47 -16.35
N ILE A 439 -38.08 5.29 -16.47
CA ILE A 439 -39.06 6.27 -16.06
C ILE A 439 -39.13 6.26 -14.55
N LYS A 440 -38.41 7.19 -13.91
CA LYS A 440 -38.50 7.32 -12.44
C LYS A 440 -39.93 7.68 -12.04
N ALA A 441 -40.58 6.82 -11.27
CA ALA A 441 -41.80 7.18 -10.59
C ALA A 441 -41.48 8.32 -9.59
N LEU A 442 -42.04 9.49 -9.79
CA LEU A 442 -41.93 10.57 -8.81
C LEU A 442 -42.68 10.20 -7.53
N PRO A 443 -42.08 10.41 -6.33
CA PRO A 443 -42.85 10.37 -5.09
C PRO A 443 -44.00 11.37 -5.21
N ASN A 444 -45.12 11.03 -4.62
CA ASN A 444 -46.38 11.77 -4.68
C ASN A 444 -46.26 13.13 -3.97
N THR A 445 -45.43 14.03 -4.48
CA THR A 445 -45.33 15.41 -4.01
C THR A 445 -46.26 16.29 -4.89
N ASN A 446 -47.06 17.12 -4.27
CA ASN A 446 -47.90 18.13 -4.93
C ASN A 446 -47.00 19.08 -5.74
N LEU A 447 -46.68 18.67 -6.97
CA LEU A 447 -46.02 19.54 -7.93
C LEU A 447 -47.08 20.50 -8.49
N ASN A 448 -46.85 21.79 -8.36
CA ASN A 448 -47.53 22.81 -9.18
C ASN A 448 -47.11 22.58 -10.65
N VAL A 449 -47.85 21.77 -11.37
CA VAL A 449 -47.47 21.32 -12.71
C VAL A 449 -48.17 22.23 -13.73
N GLU A 450 -47.44 23.19 -14.28
CA GLU A 450 -47.94 24.10 -15.27
C GLU A 450 -48.07 23.48 -16.70
N ASN A 451 -47.28 22.48 -17.04
CA ASN A 451 -47.25 21.89 -18.38
C ASN A 451 -47.16 20.35 -18.35
N ILE A 452 -48.28 19.67 -18.55
CA ILE A 452 -48.37 18.21 -18.72
C ILE A 452 -48.80 17.91 -20.16
N TYR A 453 -48.11 16.93 -20.79
CA TYR A 453 -48.43 16.44 -22.12
C TYR A 453 -48.56 14.92 -22.13
N ASN A 454 -49.35 14.34 -23.01
CA ASN A 454 -49.32 12.94 -23.35
C ASN A 454 -48.18 12.62 -24.35
N LEU A 455 -47.98 11.37 -24.67
CA LEU A 455 -46.95 10.93 -25.65
C LEU A 455 -47.19 11.47 -27.06
N ALA A 456 -48.41 11.87 -27.41
CA ALA A 456 -48.75 12.49 -28.69
C ALA A 456 -48.52 14.03 -28.67
N GLY A 457 -47.97 14.60 -27.59
CA GLY A 457 -47.68 16.02 -27.45
C GLY A 457 -48.91 16.89 -27.11
N GLN A 458 -50.07 16.32 -26.80
CA GLN A 458 -51.27 17.02 -26.42
C GLN A 458 -51.19 17.45 -24.96
N ARG A 459 -51.49 18.71 -24.66
CA ARG A 459 -51.49 19.24 -23.29
C ARG A 459 -52.65 18.66 -22.48
N LEU A 460 -52.33 18.22 -21.26
CA LEU A 460 -53.29 17.64 -20.33
C LEU A 460 -53.48 18.58 -19.12
N ASN A 461 -54.71 18.65 -18.60
CA ASN A 461 -55.02 19.40 -17.38
C ASN A 461 -54.61 18.68 -16.09
N LYS A 462 -54.31 17.37 -16.17
CA LYS A 462 -53.83 16.50 -15.08
C LYS A 462 -53.15 15.26 -15.66
N MET A 463 -52.25 14.66 -14.91
CA MET A 463 -51.64 13.41 -15.30
C MET A 463 -52.63 12.27 -15.44
N GLN A 464 -52.57 11.56 -16.56
CA GLN A 464 -53.36 10.36 -16.86
C GLN A 464 -52.58 9.08 -16.50
N LYS A 465 -53.28 7.98 -16.35
CA LYS A 465 -52.65 6.67 -16.15
C LYS A 465 -51.78 6.33 -17.35
N GLY A 466 -50.53 6.00 -17.11
CA GLY A 466 -49.52 5.73 -18.14
C GLY A 466 -48.47 6.85 -18.21
N ILE A 467 -47.75 6.94 -19.34
CA ILE A 467 -46.63 7.86 -19.52
C ILE A 467 -47.15 9.29 -19.83
N ASN A 468 -46.71 10.25 -19.02
CA ASN A 468 -46.97 11.68 -19.21
C ASN A 468 -45.63 12.40 -19.40
N ILE A 469 -45.60 13.50 -20.10
CA ILE A 469 -44.45 14.41 -20.20
C ILE A 469 -44.77 15.63 -19.34
N VAL A 470 -43.97 15.83 -18.28
CA VAL A 470 -44.17 16.93 -17.34
C VAL A 470 -42.89 17.76 -17.31
N ASN A 471 -42.98 19.03 -17.70
CA ASN A 471 -41.84 19.95 -17.82
C ASN A 471 -40.69 19.34 -18.63
N GLY A 472 -40.99 18.64 -19.73
CA GLY A 472 -40.02 18.01 -20.63
C GLY A 472 -39.51 16.63 -20.17
N LYS A 473 -39.93 16.11 -19.00
CA LYS A 473 -39.52 14.80 -18.48
C LYS A 473 -40.63 13.76 -18.59
N LYS A 474 -40.31 12.53 -18.97
CA LYS A 474 -41.27 11.40 -19.00
C LYS A 474 -41.54 10.93 -17.57
N ILE A 475 -42.81 10.85 -17.21
CA ILE A 475 -43.32 10.43 -15.90
C ILE A 475 -44.40 9.37 -16.07
N LEU A 476 -44.34 8.29 -15.35
CA LEU A 476 -45.39 7.27 -15.28
C LEU A 476 -46.31 7.56 -14.09
N LYS A 477 -47.65 7.55 -14.33
CA LYS A 477 -48.66 7.67 -13.29
C LYS A 477 -49.45 6.38 -13.18
#